data_99e7c6716a4bbe8b6908948a99cbe786
#
_entry.id   99e7c6716a4bbe8b6908948a99cbe786
#
_cell.length_a   1.000
_cell.length_b   1.000
_cell.length_c   1.000
_cell.angle_alpha   90.00
_cell.angle_beta   90.00
_cell.angle_gamma   90.00
#
_symmetry.space_group_name_H-M   'P 1'
#
loop_
_entity.id
_entity.type
_entity.pdbx_description
1 polymer ?
#
loop_
_entity_poly.entity_id
_entity_poly.type
_entity_poly.pdbx_seq_one_letter_code
_entity_poly.pdbx_strand_id
1 'polypeptide(L)'
;MNFFKKRLVKVIRFLEFAIKSRILAFLKRLTFRHNYSITIELDSTASVDGSGAQIQRLLSINALASYFGFNYRHSPIQQISIHPLDPFQSVTEYHEYLERVNRLFLIESFQKEIASEDIKHVREFGFWQFIRVVLKASLFKNKMTFSLLNPYSITEFCPSAMLTIGGLIQFPRIEEGSLDTFRIVLHYRQGVGGFQVYPGQTISRETPLDAFIPTICNSISNYRGNSKIEIRVVTDAPAAETTFRPPPEQVELWEGSPAFQNGEMKIQPLMFDLIEERTGVRPTVIRGGSPLDAIIEMAQADVLLMSRSSLSYLGAILNSGGEIYFPKEFWHRKMNHWRFL
;
A
#
# COMPACT_ATOMS: atom_id res chain seq x y z
N MET A 1 -30.95 6.50 -13.68
CA MET A 1 -30.13 7.65 -13.19
C MET A 1 -28.73 7.26 -12.69
N ASN A 2 -28.51 6.05 -12.12
CA ASN A 2 -27.20 5.65 -11.56
C ASN A 2 -26.07 5.34 -12.57
N PHE A 3 -26.38 4.82 -13.75
CA PHE A 3 -25.37 4.40 -14.74
C PHE A 3 -24.65 5.59 -15.40
N PHE A 4 -25.38 6.65 -15.73
CA PHE A 4 -24.82 7.86 -16.32
C PHE A 4 -23.93 8.63 -15.33
N LYS A 5 -24.35 8.73 -14.06
CA LYS A 5 -23.51 9.30 -12.98
C LYS A 5 -22.19 8.53 -12.81
N LYS A 6 -22.22 7.21 -12.78
CA LYS A 6 -21.00 6.38 -12.65
C LYS A 6 -20.04 6.58 -13.84
N ARG A 7 -20.55 6.67 -15.07
CA ARG A 7 -19.72 6.95 -16.26
C ARG A 7 -19.12 8.36 -16.21
N LEU A 8 -19.90 9.36 -15.87
CA LEU A 8 -19.43 10.74 -15.77
C LEU A 8 -18.30 10.88 -14.73
N VAL A 9 -18.47 10.29 -13.56
CA VAL A 9 -17.42 10.28 -12.51
C VAL A 9 -16.13 9.62 -13.00
N LYS A 10 -16.21 8.52 -13.77
CA LYS A 10 -15.04 7.87 -14.36
C LYS A 10 -14.32 8.78 -15.36
N VAL A 11 -15.07 9.47 -16.21
CA VAL A 11 -14.50 10.40 -17.18
C VAL A 11 -13.84 11.58 -16.49
N ILE A 12 -14.48 12.17 -15.48
CA ILE A 12 -13.89 13.27 -14.70
C ILE A 12 -12.58 12.84 -14.02
N ARG A 13 -12.56 11.68 -13.36
CA ARG A 13 -11.34 11.13 -12.73
C ARG A 13 -10.23 10.86 -13.74
N PHE A 14 -10.57 10.38 -14.94
CA PHE A 14 -9.59 10.17 -16.01
C PHE A 14 -9.00 11.50 -16.50
N LEU A 15 -9.82 12.50 -16.75
CA LEU A 15 -9.38 13.83 -17.15
C LEU A 15 -8.52 14.50 -16.09
N GLU A 16 -8.95 14.42 -14.83
CA GLU A 16 -8.19 14.92 -13.70
C GLU A 16 -6.79 14.27 -13.64
N PHE A 17 -6.71 12.95 -13.78
CA PHE A 17 -5.45 12.24 -13.81
C PHE A 17 -4.56 12.71 -14.97
N ALA A 18 -5.10 12.78 -16.19
CA ALA A 18 -4.36 13.18 -17.36
C ALA A 18 -3.78 14.60 -17.22
N ILE A 19 -4.58 15.53 -16.68
CA ILE A 19 -4.16 16.92 -16.43
C ILE A 19 -3.07 16.96 -15.36
N LYS A 20 -3.31 16.36 -14.20
CA LYS A 20 -2.36 16.38 -13.08
C LYS A 20 -1.03 15.69 -13.43
N SER A 21 -1.07 14.55 -14.13
CA SER A 21 0.15 13.86 -14.61
C SER A 21 0.97 14.71 -15.59
N ARG A 22 0.31 15.44 -16.51
CA ARG A 22 1.00 16.36 -17.43
C ARG A 22 1.63 17.54 -16.69
N ILE A 23 0.94 18.10 -15.69
CA ILE A 23 1.49 19.16 -14.84
C ILE A 23 2.73 18.67 -14.12
N LEU A 24 2.70 17.48 -13.50
CA LEU A 24 3.88 16.91 -12.83
C LEU A 24 5.04 16.67 -13.81
N ALA A 25 4.76 16.16 -15.01
CA ALA A 25 5.78 15.97 -16.04
C ALA A 25 6.41 17.31 -16.49
N PHE A 26 5.61 18.36 -16.59
CA PHE A 26 6.11 19.71 -16.86
C PHE A 26 6.98 20.24 -15.72
N LEU A 27 6.53 20.14 -14.49
CA LEU A 27 7.31 20.54 -13.31
C LEU A 27 8.63 19.77 -13.20
N LYS A 28 8.61 18.46 -13.46
CA LYS A 28 9.83 17.64 -13.52
C LYS A 28 10.87 18.27 -14.47
N ARG A 29 10.45 18.66 -15.68
CA ARG A 29 11.35 19.30 -16.65
C ARG A 29 11.89 20.63 -16.16
N LEU A 30 11.09 21.40 -15.43
CA LEU A 30 11.53 22.66 -14.84
C LEU A 30 12.55 22.43 -13.71
N THR A 31 12.29 21.46 -12.83
CA THR A 31 13.18 21.19 -11.69
C THR A 31 14.53 20.63 -12.12
N PHE A 32 14.58 19.75 -13.14
CA PHE A 32 15.85 19.20 -13.65
C PHE A 32 16.75 20.25 -14.34
N ARG A 33 16.20 21.35 -14.84
CA ARG A 33 16.97 22.40 -15.53
C ARG A 33 17.68 23.36 -14.59
N HIS A 34 17.30 23.38 -13.33
CA HIS A 34 17.77 24.34 -12.36
C HIS A 34 18.23 23.60 -11.12
N ASN A 35 19.45 23.88 -10.64
CA ASN A 35 20.00 23.33 -9.38
C ASN A 35 19.24 23.91 -8.17
N TYR A 36 17.99 23.50 -7.96
CA TYR A 36 17.23 23.90 -6.79
C TYR A 36 17.60 23.03 -5.59
N SER A 37 17.69 23.66 -4.44
CA SER A 37 17.88 22.97 -3.18
C SER A 37 16.52 22.78 -2.49
N ILE A 38 15.65 21.98 -3.09
CA ILE A 38 14.42 21.52 -2.43
C ILE A 38 14.72 20.21 -1.72
N THR A 39 14.49 20.21 -0.42
CA THR A 39 14.55 19.00 0.41
C THR A 39 13.16 18.58 0.78
N ILE A 40 12.86 17.30 0.71
CA ILE A 40 11.59 16.73 1.17
C ILE A 40 11.81 15.63 2.20
N GLU A 41 10.92 15.56 3.16
CA GLU A 41 10.90 14.55 4.22
C GLU A 41 9.49 14.10 4.53
N LEU A 42 9.34 12.95 5.18
CA LEU A 42 8.07 12.49 5.71
C LEU A 42 7.81 13.12 7.08
N ASP A 43 6.63 13.72 7.28
CA ASP A 43 6.15 14.05 8.62
C ASP A 43 5.62 12.77 9.28
N SER A 44 6.50 12.07 9.98
CA SER A 44 6.16 10.80 10.66
C SER A 44 5.39 11.00 11.96
N THR A 45 5.28 12.24 12.46
CA THR A 45 4.64 12.54 13.75
C THR A 45 3.14 12.76 13.64
N ALA A 46 2.64 13.02 12.45
CA ALA A 46 1.31 13.61 12.27
C ALA A 46 0.18 12.59 12.11
N SER A 47 0.46 11.31 11.89
CA SER A 47 -0.61 10.31 11.86
C SER A 47 -0.13 8.94 12.27
N VAL A 48 -0.91 8.27 13.09
CA VAL A 48 -0.76 6.87 13.43
C VAL A 48 -1.67 6.08 12.50
N ASP A 49 -1.09 5.32 11.59
CA ASP A 49 -1.80 4.50 10.60
C ASP A 49 -1.18 3.11 10.55
N GLY A 50 -1.86 2.14 9.95
CA GLY A 50 -1.33 0.79 9.82
C GLY A 50 -0.06 0.71 8.96
N SER A 51 0.69 -0.37 9.12
CA SER A 51 2.00 -0.60 8.48
C SER A 51 2.02 -0.31 6.98
N GLY A 52 1.02 -0.81 6.24
CA GLY A 52 0.95 -0.61 4.79
C GLY A 52 0.86 0.86 4.38
N ALA A 53 0.08 1.66 5.12
CA ALA A 53 -0.08 3.09 4.83
C ALA A 53 1.19 3.88 5.19
N GLN A 54 1.82 3.59 6.32
CA GLN A 54 3.04 4.28 6.77
C GLN A 54 4.22 4.00 5.82
N ILE A 55 4.43 2.73 5.45
CA ILE A 55 5.50 2.36 4.50
C ILE A 55 5.21 2.96 3.11
N GLN A 56 3.94 2.97 2.69
CA GLN A 56 3.56 3.61 1.42
C GLN A 56 3.89 5.10 1.41
N ARG A 57 3.69 5.83 2.53
CA ARG A 57 4.08 7.24 2.66
C ARG A 57 5.59 7.41 2.53
N LEU A 58 6.36 6.56 3.22
CA LEU A 58 7.83 6.58 3.15
C LEU A 58 8.34 6.35 1.72
N LEU A 59 7.79 5.35 1.02
CA LEU A 59 8.14 5.11 -0.39
C LEU A 59 7.69 6.26 -1.29
N SER A 60 6.54 6.88 -1.02
CA SER A 60 6.03 8.00 -1.79
C SER A 60 6.94 9.24 -1.69
N ILE A 61 7.50 9.53 -0.52
CA ILE A 61 8.50 10.61 -0.37
C ILE A 61 9.75 10.32 -1.21
N ASN A 62 10.28 9.10 -1.12
CA ASN A 62 11.42 8.69 -1.93
C ASN A 62 11.12 8.78 -3.44
N ALA A 63 9.92 8.36 -3.84
CA ALA A 63 9.47 8.46 -5.23
C ALA A 63 9.39 9.91 -5.72
N LEU A 64 8.89 10.83 -4.90
CA LEU A 64 8.85 12.26 -5.23
C LEU A 64 10.26 12.85 -5.32
N ALA A 65 11.14 12.53 -4.36
CA ALA A 65 12.52 12.98 -4.38
C ALA A 65 13.21 12.56 -5.66
N SER A 66 13.14 11.27 -6.00
CA SER A 66 13.71 10.70 -7.22
C SER A 66 13.08 11.30 -8.48
N TYR A 67 11.76 11.42 -8.54
CA TYR A 67 11.04 11.89 -9.72
C TYR A 67 11.36 13.34 -10.08
N PHE A 68 11.49 14.22 -9.08
CA PHE A 68 11.75 15.65 -9.27
C PHE A 68 13.22 16.04 -9.12
N GLY A 69 14.10 15.12 -8.70
CA GLY A 69 15.49 15.43 -8.39
C GLY A 69 15.66 16.26 -7.10
N PHE A 70 14.73 16.13 -6.16
CA PHE A 70 14.82 16.79 -4.85
C PHE A 70 15.79 16.06 -3.94
N ASN A 71 16.33 16.78 -2.96
CA ASN A 71 17.03 16.14 -1.87
C ASN A 71 16.02 15.42 -0.97
N TYR A 72 16.40 14.27 -0.47
CA TYR A 72 15.60 13.51 0.48
C TYR A 72 16.27 13.52 1.84
N ARG A 73 15.52 13.84 2.89
CA ARG A 73 15.92 13.65 4.27
C ARG A 73 15.10 12.50 4.85
N HIS A 74 15.80 11.47 5.32
CA HIS A 74 15.14 10.34 5.93
C HIS A 74 14.51 10.72 7.26
N SER A 75 13.22 10.45 7.39
CA SER A 75 12.46 10.56 8.63
C SER A 75 11.92 9.16 8.93
N PRO A 76 12.46 8.46 9.95
CA PRO A 76 12.03 7.12 10.26
C PRO A 76 10.57 7.10 10.73
N ILE A 77 9.89 6.01 10.45
CA ILE A 77 8.56 5.75 11.00
C ILE A 77 8.72 5.55 12.50
N GLN A 78 8.11 6.41 13.30
CA GLN A 78 8.20 6.38 14.76
C GLN A 78 7.11 5.53 15.40
N GLN A 79 5.94 5.47 14.75
CA GLN A 79 4.79 4.75 15.28
C GLN A 79 3.93 4.20 14.15
N ILE A 80 3.44 3.00 14.36
CA ILE A 80 2.47 2.32 13.49
C ILE A 80 1.28 1.91 14.37
N SER A 81 0.07 2.08 13.85
CA SER A 81 -1.12 1.56 14.53
C SER A 81 -1.06 0.04 14.56
N ILE A 82 -1.07 -0.53 15.75
CA ILE A 82 -1.12 -1.97 15.97
C ILE A 82 -2.55 -2.43 15.71
N HIS A 83 -2.69 -3.42 14.85
CA HIS A 83 -3.96 -4.09 14.64
C HIS A 83 -4.18 -5.12 15.77
N PRO A 84 -5.40 -5.35 16.25
CA PRO A 84 -5.65 -6.32 17.33
C PRO A 84 -5.20 -7.77 17.04
N LEU A 85 -5.03 -8.08 15.75
CA LEU A 85 -4.56 -9.39 15.29
C LEU A 85 -3.07 -9.39 14.91
N ASP A 86 -2.37 -8.27 15.11
CA ASP A 86 -0.92 -8.21 14.90
C ASP A 86 -0.20 -9.07 15.95
N PRO A 87 0.88 -9.76 15.59
CA PRO A 87 1.52 -10.77 16.44
C PRO A 87 2.38 -10.19 17.58
N PHE A 88 2.41 -8.87 17.76
CA PHE A 88 3.28 -8.24 18.75
C PHE A 88 2.80 -8.54 20.18
N GLN A 89 3.55 -9.36 20.89
CA GLN A 89 3.24 -9.74 22.28
C GLN A 89 3.91 -8.81 23.30
N SER A 90 4.89 -8.00 22.86
CA SER A 90 5.64 -7.09 23.72
C SER A 90 6.00 -5.78 23.03
N VAL A 91 6.30 -4.76 23.82
CA VAL A 91 6.83 -3.48 23.36
C VAL A 91 8.17 -3.66 22.64
N THR A 92 8.98 -4.62 23.09
CA THR A 92 10.28 -4.92 22.50
C THR A 92 10.12 -5.45 21.06
N GLU A 93 9.25 -6.44 20.85
CA GLU A 93 8.96 -6.99 19.51
C GLU A 93 8.43 -5.91 18.56
N TYR A 94 7.61 -5.00 19.07
CA TYR A 94 7.11 -3.87 18.29
C TYR A 94 8.24 -2.92 17.86
N HIS A 95 9.18 -2.60 18.75
CA HIS A 95 10.31 -1.76 18.42
C HIS A 95 11.27 -2.44 17.43
N GLU A 96 11.57 -3.73 17.61
CA GLU A 96 12.37 -4.51 16.66
C GLU A 96 11.72 -4.53 15.26
N TYR A 97 10.40 -4.66 15.22
CA TYR A 97 9.64 -4.56 13.97
C TYR A 97 9.81 -3.19 13.30
N LEU A 98 9.66 -2.09 14.06
CA LEU A 98 9.85 -0.73 13.54
C LEU A 98 11.28 -0.51 13.01
N GLU A 99 12.29 -0.98 13.72
CA GLU A 99 13.68 -0.90 13.27
C GLU A 99 13.90 -1.70 11.97
N ARG A 100 13.34 -2.91 11.90
CA ARG A 100 13.41 -3.74 10.69
C ARG A 100 12.74 -3.05 9.49
N VAL A 101 11.58 -2.44 9.68
CA VAL A 101 10.88 -1.68 8.65
C VAL A 101 11.72 -0.48 8.21
N ASN A 102 12.17 0.35 9.14
CA ASN A 102 12.95 1.54 8.82
C ASN A 102 14.25 1.20 8.09
N ARG A 103 14.95 0.13 8.49
CA ARG A 103 16.17 -0.34 7.83
C ARG A 103 15.90 -0.83 6.40
N LEU A 104 14.84 -1.62 6.20
CA LEU A 104 14.52 -2.20 4.90
C LEU A 104 14.12 -1.15 3.87
N PHE A 105 13.42 -0.11 4.32
CA PHE A 105 12.94 0.96 3.44
C PHE A 105 13.82 2.21 3.45
N LEU A 106 15.00 2.13 4.05
CA LEU A 106 16.03 3.16 3.97
C LEU A 106 16.71 3.11 2.60
N ILE A 107 16.54 4.15 1.80
CA ILE A 107 17.17 4.28 0.48
C ILE A 107 18.30 5.30 0.58
N GLU A 108 19.49 4.84 0.92
CA GLU A 108 20.66 5.69 1.19
C GLU A 108 21.10 6.55 0.00
N SER A 109 20.89 6.05 -1.23
CA SER A 109 21.34 6.72 -2.46
C SER A 109 20.73 8.12 -2.67
N PHE A 110 19.64 8.45 -1.97
CA PHE A 110 18.96 9.74 -2.04
C PHE A 110 19.24 10.65 -0.85
N GLN A 111 19.97 10.18 0.16
CA GLN A 111 20.33 11.01 1.31
C GLN A 111 21.47 11.96 0.93
N LYS A 112 21.19 13.24 0.96
CA LYS A 112 22.23 14.27 0.99
C LYS A 112 22.18 14.94 2.35
N GLU A 113 23.30 14.98 3.05
CA GLU A 113 23.44 15.80 4.25
C GLU A 113 23.14 17.26 3.91
N ILE A 114 22.14 17.82 4.54
CA ILE A 114 21.78 19.22 4.41
C ILE A 114 21.79 19.82 5.80
N ALA A 115 22.62 20.86 5.97
CA ALA A 115 22.61 21.67 7.17
C ALA A 115 21.21 22.22 7.45
N SER A 116 20.80 22.21 8.69
CA SER A 116 19.50 22.65 9.18
C SER A 116 19.29 24.15 8.87
N GLU A 117 18.52 24.45 7.84
CA GLU A 117 18.02 25.79 7.60
C GLU A 117 16.49 25.71 7.46
N ASP A 118 15.80 26.66 8.05
CA ASP A 118 14.35 26.92 8.05
C ASP A 118 13.43 25.85 7.45
N ILE A 119 12.95 24.94 8.30
CA ILE A 119 11.99 23.91 7.91
C ILE A 119 10.60 24.55 7.88
N LYS A 120 10.02 24.66 6.71
CA LYS A 120 8.59 24.97 6.58
C LYS A 120 7.79 23.68 6.66
N HIS A 121 7.24 23.42 7.84
CA HIS A 121 6.28 22.33 7.99
C HIS A 121 4.99 22.66 7.26
N VAL A 122 4.67 21.90 6.24
CA VAL A 122 3.43 22.06 5.51
C VAL A 122 2.62 20.77 5.70
N ARG A 123 1.75 20.77 6.69
CA ARG A 123 1.02 19.60 7.16
C ARG A 123 -0.03 19.04 6.19
N GLU A 124 -0.58 19.84 5.31
CA GLU A 124 -1.59 19.43 4.35
C GLU A 124 -1.19 19.80 2.93
N PHE A 125 -0.55 18.87 2.23
CA PHE A 125 -0.28 19.05 0.81
C PHE A 125 -1.36 18.38 -0.03
N GLY A 126 -2.33 19.16 -0.46
CA GLY A 126 -3.07 18.85 -1.66
C GLY A 126 -2.16 19.05 -2.89
N PHE A 127 -2.48 18.37 -3.98
CA PHE A 127 -1.78 18.46 -5.26
C PHE A 127 -1.45 19.91 -5.68
N TRP A 128 -2.39 20.81 -5.60
CA TRP A 128 -2.22 22.22 -6.01
C TRP A 128 -1.29 23.00 -5.12
N GLN A 129 -1.24 22.71 -3.83
CA GLN A 129 -0.28 23.34 -2.91
C GLN A 129 1.14 22.89 -3.23
N PHE A 130 1.34 21.59 -3.51
CA PHE A 130 2.62 21.07 -3.96
C PHE A 130 3.12 21.80 -5.21
N ILE A 131 2.24 21.93 -6.23
CA ILE A 131 2.56 22.66 -7.47
C ILE A 131 3.00 24.08 -7.18
N ARG A 132 2.21 24.81 -6.38
CA ARG A 132 2.49 26.21 -6.02
C ARG A 132 3.83 26.37 -5.31
N VAL A 133 4.13 25.45 -4.42
CA VAL A 133 5.38 25.47 -3.66
C VAL A 133 6.58 25.17 -4.55
N VAL A 134 6.51 24.14 -5.39
CA VAL A 134 7.57 23.79 -6.34
C VAL A 134 7.83 24.95 -7.32
N LEU A 135 6.78 25.56 -7.86
CA LEU A 135 6.91 26.73 -8.73
C LEU A 135 7.56 27.91 -8.01
N LYS A 136 7.12 28.20 -6.77
CA LYS A 136 7.67 29.29 -5.99
C LYS A 136 9.16 29.06 -5.68
N ALA A 137 9.53 27.86 -5.26
CA ALA A 137 10.94 27.50 -5.04
C ALA A 137 11.76 27.61 -6.33
N SER A 138 11.18 27.19 -7.45
CA SER A 138 11.79 27.25 -8.77
C SER A 138 12.06 28.70 -9.24
N LEU A 139 11.13 29.61 -8.97
CA LEU A 139 11.26 31.02 -9.39
C LEU A 139 12.23 31.82 -8.52
N PHE A 140 12.27 31.58 -7.23
CA PHE A 140 13.02 32.40 -6.28
C PHE A 140 14.38 31.80 -5.89
N LYS A 141 14.75 30.61 -6.42
CA LYS A 141 16.02 29.90 -6.12
C LYS A 141 16.29 29.72 -4.62
N ASN A 142 15.25 29.67 -3.81
CA ASN A 142 15.37 29.54 -2.37
C ASN A 142 15.63 28.09 -1.98
N LYS A 143 16.51 27.87 -1.00
CA LYS A 143 16.60 26.58 -0.31
C LYS A 143 15.32 26.40 0.51
N MET A 144 14.65 25.29 0.35
CA MET A 144 13.37 25.00 1.04
C MET A 144 13.32 23.54 1.45
N THR A 145 12.94 23.30 2.70
CA THR A 145 12.65 21.95 3.20
C THR A 145 11.16 21.81 3.44
N PHE A 146 10.57 20.68 2.96
CA PHE A 146 9.15 20.39 3.12
C PHE A 146 8.97 19.07 3.84
N SER A 147 8.18 19.10 4.88
CA SER A 147 7.69 17.92 5.58
C SER A 147 6.30 17.58 5.07
N LEU A 148 6.13 16.40 4.50
CA LEU A 148 4.90 15.96 3.84
C LEU A 148 4.22 14.85 4.64
N LEU A 149 2.96 15.07 5.01
CA LEU A 149 2.15 14.07 5.72
C LEU A 149 1.63 12.96 4.80
N ASN A 150 1.06 13.33 3.66
CA ASN A 150 0.39 12.41 2.74
C ASN A 150 0.95 12.50 1.32
N PRO A 151 2.22 12.11 1.08
CA PRO A 151 2.85 12.23 -0.23
C PRO A 151 2.20 11.35 -1.32
N TYR A 152 1.48 10.28 -0.94
CA TYR A 152 0.81 9.41 -1.90
C TYR A 152 -0.29 10.13 -2.71
N SER A 153 -0.91 11.18 -2.19
CA SER A 153 -1.88 12.00 -2.93
C SER A 153 -1.28 12.69 -4.16
N ILE A 154 0.05 12.75 -4.24
CA ILE A 154 0.80 13.31 -5.36
C ILE A 154 1.35 12.17 -6.22
N THR A 155 1.93 11.12 -5.59
CA THR A 155 2.55 10.00 -6.31
C THR A 155 1.55 9.17 -7.10
N GLU A 156 0.26 9.20 -6.76
CA GLU A 156 -0.79 8.56 -7.56
C GLU A 156 -0.87 9.12 -9.00
N PHE A 157 -0.37 10.34 -9.25
CA PHE A 157 -0.29 10.95 -10.58
C PHE A 157 1.05 10.74 -11.28
N CYS A 158 2.03 10.12 -10.61
CA CYS A 158 3.31 9.69 -11.18
C CYS A 158 3.65 8.24 -10.78
N PRO A 159 2.81 7.27 -11.13
CA PRO A 159 2.90 5.88 -10.64
C PRO A 159 4.22 5.20 -11.03
N SER A 160 4.83 5.57 -12.15
CA SER A 160 6.14 5.06 -12.55
C SER A 160 7.24 5.34 -11.52
N ALA A 161 7.15 6.46 -10.81
CA ALA A 161 8.11 6.79 -9.76
C ALA A 161 8.02 5.80 -8.58
N MET A 162 6.81 5.40 -8.19
CA MET A 162 6.61 4.40 -7.16
C MET A 162 7.18 3.04 -7.55
N LEU A 163 6.96 2.60 -8.79
CA LEU A 163 7.51 1.34 -9.30
C LEU A 163 9.04 1.37 -9.36
N THR A 164 9.63 2.51 -9.77
CA THR A 164 11.08 2.67 -9.78
C THR A 164 11.67 2.52 -8.38
N ILE A 165 11.07 3.16 -7.38
CA ILE A 165 11.53 3.06 -5.99
C ILE A 165 11.28 1.65 -5.44
N GLY A 166 10.11 1.05 -5.72
CA GLY A 166 9.82 -0.33 -5.34
C GLY A 166 10.86 -1.32 -5.85
N GLY A 167 11.32 -1.16 -7.09
CA GLY A 167 12.37 -1.99 -7.68
C GLY A 167 13.77 -1.84 -7.07
N LEU A 168 14.01 -0.79 -6.26
CA LEU A 168 15.27 -0.63 -5.52
C LEU A 168 15.28 -1.37 -4.18
N ILE A 169 14.12 -1.76 -3.68
CA ILE A 169 14.00 -2.49 -2.42
C ILE A 169 14.32 -3.97 -2.67
N GLN A 170 15.35 -4.46 -2.01
CA GLN A 170 15.73 -5.87 -2.07
C GLN A 170 15.22 -6.60 -0.84
N PHE A 171 14.38 -7.60 -1.07
CA PHE A 171 13.95 -8.50 0.00
C PHE A 171 14.88 -9.68 0.11
N PRO A 172 15.13 -10.18 1.35
CA PRO A 172 15.72 -11.50 1.50
C PRO A 172 14.82 -12.50 0.78
N ARG A 173 15.43 -13.40 -0.02
CA ARG A 173 14.66 -14.48 -0.65
C ARG A 173 14.01 -15.33 0.44
N ILE A 174 12.74 -15.63 0.28
CA ILE A 174 12.08 -16.65 1.10
C ILE A 174 12.81 -17.96 0.81
N GLU A 175 13.22 -18.61 1.89
CA GLU A 175 14.19 -19.73 1.89
C GLU A 175 14.07 -20.79 0.79
N GLU A 176 15.19 -21.47 0.56
CA GLU A 176 15.68 -22.28 -0.54
C GLU A 176 14.84 -23.48 -1.06
N GLY A 177 13.61 -23.63 -0.71
CA GLY A 177 12.73 -24.59 -1.38
C GLY A 177 12.06 -24.08 -2.68
N SER A 178 12.34 -22.82 -3.07
CA SER A 178 11.41 -22.04 -3.89
C SER A 178 11.79 -21.78 -5.36
N LEU A 179 12.98 -22.16 -5.82
CA LEU A 179 13.38 -21.92 -7.22
C LEU A 179 12.53 -22.70 -8.24
N ASP A 180 11.91 -23.81 -7.79
CA ASP A 180 11.05 -24.66 -8.61
C ASP A 180 9.57 -24.56 -8.24
N THR A 181 9.14 -23.43 -7.69
CA THR A 181 7.75 -23.26 -7.27
C THR A 181 7.12 -22.06 -7.98
N PHE A 182 5.99 -22.30 -8.66
CA PHE A 182 5.14 -21.24 -9.19
C PHE A 182 4.14 -20.81 -8.11
N ARG A 183 4.31 -19.59 -7.63
CA ARG A 183 3.66 -19.11 -6.41
C ARG A 183 2.52 -18.15 -6.72
N ILE A 184 1.30 -18.55 -6.38
CA ILE A 184 0.08 -17.73 -6.45
C ILE A 184 -0.21 -17.24 -5.04
N VAL A 185 -0.12 -15.94 -4.80
CA VAL A 185 -0.40 -15.32 -3.49
C VAL A 185 -1.71 -14.55 -3.56
N LEU A 186 -2.64 -14.93 -2.68
CA LEU A 186 -3.89 -14.22 -2.45
C LEU A 186 -3.77 -13.44 -1.13
N HIS A 187 -3.87 -12.12 -1.19
CA HIS A 187 -4.10 -11.33 0.02
C HIS A 187 -5.61 -11.23 0.27
N TYR A 188 -6.08 -11.93 1.28
CA TYR A 188 -7.49 -11.93 1.67
C TYR A 188 -7.67 -11.14 2.96
N ARG A 189 -8.36 -10.00 2.86
CA ARG A 189 -8.63 -9.15 4.02
C ARG A 189 -10.03 -9.40 4.53
N GLN A 190 -10.10 -9.92 5.75
CA GLN A 190 -11.30 -10.07 6.53
C GLN A 190 -10.99 -9.58 7.96
N GLY A 191 -11.98 -9.26 8.71
CA GLY A 191 -11.78 -8.90 10.12
C GLY A 191 -11.86 -7.40 10.39
N VAL A 192 -11.15 -6.93 11.40
CA VAL A 192 -11.28 -5.56 11.94
C VAL A 192 -11.03 -4.45 10.91
N GLY A 193 -10.38 -4.74 9.80
CA GLY A 193 -10.18 -3.78 8.70
C GLY A 193 -11.12 -3.97 7.50
N GLY A 194 -12.12 -4.85 7.58
CA GLY A 194 -13.00 -5.21 6.46
C GLY A 194 -13.96 -4.11 6.01
N PHE A 195 -14.15 -3.08 6.84
CA PHE A 195 -15.05 -1.96 6.54
C PHE A 195 -14.36 -0.62 6.71
N GLN A 196 -14.75 0.34 5.91
CA GLN A 196 -14.38 1.74 6.08
C GLN A 196 -15.66 2.57 6.13
N VAL A 197 -15.85 3.26 7.24
CA VAL A 197 -16.99 4.14 7.44
C VAL A 197 -16.61 5.56 7.01
N TYR A 198 -17.39 6.12 6.10
CA TYR A 198 -17.36 7.54 5.76
C TYR A 198 -18.68 8.17 6.19
N PRO A 199 -18.77 9.49 6.40
CA PRO A 199 -20.03 10.15 6.68
C PRO A 199 -21.10 9.75 5.67
N GLY A 200 -22.14 9.02 6.11
CA GLY A 200 -23.25 8.55 5.29
C GLY A 200 -22.98 7.33 4.39
N GLN A 201 -21.81 6.68 4.48
CA GLN A 201 -21.52 5.50 3.66
C GLN A 201 -20.53 4.55 4.35
N THR A 202 -20.90 3.28 4.47
CA THR A 202 -19.99 2.20 4.84
C THR A 202 -19.53 1.46 3.60
N ILE A 203 -18.23 1.36 3.40
CA ILE A 203 -17.63 0.64 2.25
C ILE A 203 -16.98 -0.62 2.78
N SER A 204 -17.45 -1.79 2.31
CA SER A 204 -16.76 -3.05 2.54
C SER A 204 -15.43 -3.05 1.80
N ARG A 205 -14.36 -3.38 2.52
CA ARG A 205 -13.03 -3.64 1.94
C ARG A 205 -12.86 -5.10 1.56
N GLU A 206 -13.79 -5.94 1.99
CA GLU A 206 -13.78 -7.35 1.69
C GLU A 206 -14.10 -7.59 0.22
N THR A 207 -13.33 -8.46 -0.40
CA THR A 207 -13.63 -9.00 -1.74
C THR A 207 -14.04 -10.45 -1.52
N PRO A 208 -15.24 -10.86 -1.96
CA PRO A 208 -15.70 -12.24 -1.78
C PRO A 208 -14.71 -13.25 -2.37
N LEU A 209 -14.48 -14.37 -1.68
CA LEU A 209 -13.52 -15.39 -2.10
C LEU A 209 -13.81 -15.89 -3.53
N ASP A 210 -15.08 -16.02 -3.89
CA ASP A 210 -15.52 -16.42 -5.23
C ASP A 210 -15.00 -15.49 -6.35
N ALA A 211 -14.74 -14.22 -6.04
CA ALA A 211 -14.20 -13.29 -7.02
C ALA A 211 -12.74 -13.59 -7.41
N PHE A 212 -12.00 -14.30 -6.56
CA PHE A 212 -10.60 -14.67 -6.79
C PHE A 212 -10.46 -16.00 -7.54
N ILE A 213 -11.39 -16.93 -7.33
CA ILE A 213 -11.34 -18.32 -7.85
C ILE A 213 -11.10 -18.38 -9.37
N PRO A 214 -11.86 -17.65 -10.23
CA PRO A 214 -11.65 -17.71 -11.67
C PRO A 214 -10.22 -17.30 -12.07
N THR A 215 -9.66 -16.29 -11.38
CA THR A 215 -8.31 -15.82 -11.67
C THR A 215 -7.26 -16.85 -11.25
N ILE A 216 -7.43 -17.49 -10.09
CA ILE A 216 -6.55 -18.57 -9.63
C ILE A 216 -6.58 -19.73 -10.63
N CYS A 217 -7.77 -20.22 -11.00
CA CYS A 217 -7.93 -21.30 -11.98
C CYS A 217 -7.28 -20.97 -13.33
N ASN A 218 -7.49 -19.74 -13.84
CA ASN A 218 -6.87 -19.29 -15.08
C ASN A 218 -5.34 -19.23 -14.98
N SER A 219 -4.79 -18.77 -13.85
CA SER A 219 -3.34 -18.70 -13.64
C SER A 219 -2.72 -20.11 -13.64
N ILE A 220 -3.36 -21.06 -12.98
CA ILE A 220 -2.95 -22.47 -12.99
C ILE A 220 -3.01 -23.05 -14.41
N SER A 221 -4.15 -22.87 -15.11
CA SER A 221 -4.37 -23.43 -16.46
C SER A 221 -3.42 -22.85 -17.52
N ASN A 222 -2.99 -21.60 -17.34
CA ASN A 222 -2.07 -20.92 -18.25
C ASN A 222 -0.59 -21.17 -17.92
N TYR A 223 -0.28 -21.69 -16.76
CA TYR A 223 1.08 -22.00 -16.38
C TYR A 223 1.60 -23.18 -17.23
N ARG A 224 2.75 -22.98 -17.90
CA ARG A 224 3.38 -23.97 -18.80
C ARG A 224 4.72 -24.50 -18.29
N GLY A 225 5.12 -24.05 -17.10
CA GLY A 225 6.36 -24.55 -16.47
C GLY A 225 6.14 -25.93 -15.82
N ASN A 226 7.25 -26.50 -15.36
CA ASN A 226 7.27 -27.78 -14.65
C ASN A 226 7.36 -27.61 -13.13
N SER A 227 7.39 -26.37 -12.63
CA SER A 227 7.48 -26.09 -11.19
C SER A 227 6.20 -26.52 -10.48
N LYS A 228 6.35 -26.89 -9.21
CA LYS A 228 5.22 -27.14 -8.32
C LYS A 228 4.39 -25.86 -8.18
N ILE A 229 3.06 -25.96 -8.32
CA ILE A 229 2.16 -24.84 -8.04
C ILE A 229 1.87 -24.79 -6.55
N GLU A 230 2.04 -23.61 -5.97
CA GLU A 230 1.71 -23.32 -4.58
C GLU A 230 0.75 -22.14 -4.51
N ILE A 231 -0.36 -22.32 -3.77
CA ILE A 231 -1.31 -21.25 -3.48
C ILE A 231 -1.10 -20.84 -2.02
N ARG A 232 -0.79 -19.56 -1.79
CA ARG A 232 -0.64 -18.98 -0.46
C ARG A 232 -1.72 -17.94 -0.20
N VAL A 233 -2.38 -18.05 0.93
CA VAL A 233 -3.39 -17.08 1.36
C VAL A 233 -2.82 -16.31 2.54
N VAL A 234 -2.48 -15.06 2.31
CA VAL A 234 -2.07 -14.12 3.36
C VAL A 234 -3.32 -13.40 3.89
N THR A 235 -3.64 -13.57 5.15
CA THR A 235 -4.91 -13.06 5.68
C THR A 235 -4.82 -12.64 7.15
N ASP A 236 -5.63 -11.62 7.50
CA ASP A 236 -5.92 -11.21 8.87
C ASP A 236 -7.14 -11.96 9.46
N ALA A 237 -7.74 -12.88 8.71
CA ALA A 237 -8.86 -13.69 9.20
C ALA A 237 -8.39 -14.63 10.32
N PRO A 238 -9.09 -14.70 11.45
CA PRO A 238 -8.74 -15.58 12.55
C PRO A 238 -8.94 -17.06 12.15
N ALA A 239 -8.23 -17.97 12.84
CA ALA A 239 -8.37 -19.41 12.64
C ALA A 239 -9.65 -19.97 13.30
N ALA A 240 -10.15 -19.28 14.32
CA ALA A 240 -11.40 -19.62 15.04
C ALA A 240 -12.23 -18.35 15.21
N GLU A 241 -13.52 -18.51 15.58
CA GLU A 241 -14.36 -17.36 15.92
C GLU A 241 -13.66 -16.52 16.98
N THR A 242 -13.54 -15.24 16.71
CA THR A 242 -12.86 -14.30 17.59
C THR A 242 -13.78 -13.12 17.87
N THR A 243 -13.93 -12.77 19.14
CA THR A 243 -14.64 -11.58 19.57
C THR A 243 -13.64 -10.52 19.99
N PHE A 244 -13.82 -9.33 19.48
CA PHE A 244 -12.97 -8.17 19.75
C PHE A 244 -13.85 -6.99 20.19
N ARG A 245 -13.46 -6.34 21.28
CA ARG A 245 -14.09 -5.09 21.71
C ARG A 245 -13.23 -3.91 21.28
N PRO A 246 -13.68 -3.10 20.30
CA PRO A 246 -12.93 -1.93 19.89
C PRO A 246 -12.81 -0.92 21.03
N PRO A 247 -11.71 -0.15 21.09
CA PRO A 247 -11.56 0.96 22.01
C PRO A 247 -12.72 1.96 21.83
N PRO A 248 -13.17 2.63 22.90
CA PRO A 248 -14.32 3.54 22.87
C PRO A 248 -14.25 4.59 21.74
N GLU A 249 -13.07 5.12 21.49
CA GLU A 249 -12.81 6.11 20.44
C GLU A 249 -12.94 5.57 19.01
N GLN A 250 -12.99 4.25 18.85
CA GLN A 250 -13.12 3.58 17.56
C GLN A 250 -14.51 2.97 17.32
N VAL A 251 -15.38 2.95 18.32
CA VAL A 251 -16.71 2.33 18.23
C VAL A 251 -17.51 2.88 17.07
N GLU A 252 -17.53 4.21 16.87
CA GLU A 252 -18.24 4.85 15.77
C GLU A 252 -17.78 4.37 14.38
N LEU A 253 -16.52 3.93 14.27
CA LEU A 253 -15.98 3.40 13.00
C LEU A 253 -16.57 2.02 12.64
N TRP A 254 -17.14 1.33 13.61
CA TRP A 254 -17.60 -0.05 13.49
C TRP A 254 -19.12 -0.20 13.57
N GLU A 255 -19.85 0.81 14.05
CA GLU A 255 -21.32 0.76 14.23
C GLU A 255 -22.10 0.43 12.95
N GLY A 256 -21.53 0.59 11.77
CA GLY A 256 -22.17 0.20 10.50
C GLY A 256 -21.81 -1.20 10.01
N SER A 257 -20.93 -1.93 10.72
CA SER A 257 -20.48 -3.26 10.32
C SER A 257 -21.48 -4.33 10.74
N PRO A 258 -21.87 -5.27 9.87
CA PRO A 258 -22.69 -6.41 10.23
C PRO A 258 -22.06 -7.31 11.32
N ALA A 259 -20.74 -7.28 11.42
CA ALA A 259 -20.00 -8.02 12.44
C ALA A 259 -19.97 -7.33 13.81
N PHE A 260 -20.40 -6.05 13.89
CA PHE A 260 -20.44 -5.30 15.15
C PHE A 260 -21.81 -5.42 15.80
N GLN A 261 -21.88 -6.12 16.92
CA GLN A 261 -23.10 -6.34 17.68
C GLN A 261 -22.83 -6.17 19.17
N ASN A 262 -23.71 -5.44 19.86
CA ASN A 262 -23.63 -5.22 21.32
C ASN A 262 -22.27 -4.67 21.81
N GLY A 263 -21.65 -3.77 21.02
CA GLY A 263 -20.34 -3.19 21.37
C GLY A 263 -19.14 -4.10 21.07
N GLU A 264 -19.34 -5.21 20.41
CA GLU A 264 -18.30 -6.20 20.09
C GLU A 264 -18.31 -6.55 18.60
N MET A 265 -17.09 -6.76 18.05
CA MET A 265 -16.90 -7.31 16.73
C MET A 265 -16.79 -8.83 16.83
N LYS A 266 -17.69 -9.55 16.14
CA LYS A 266 -17.59 -11.00 15.97
C LYS A 266 -17.03 -11.32 14.60
N ILE A 267 -15.83 -11.90 14.57
CA ILE A 267 -15.16 -12.27 13.34
C ILE A 267 -15.21 -13.78 13.21
N GLN A 268 -15.92 -14.25 12.19
CA GLN A 268 -16.00 -15.67 11.90
C GLN A 268 -14.71 -16.17 11.23
N PRO A 269 -14.28 -17.39 11.54
CA PRO A 269 -13.18 -18.00 10.82
C PRO A 269 -13.55 -18.16 9.35
N LEU A 270 -12.58 -17.92 8.47
CA LEU A 270 -12.77 -18.16 7.06
C LEU A 270 -12.08 -19.47 6.67
N MET A 271 -12.85 -20.35 6.02
CA MET A 271 -12.36 -21.60 5.44
C MET A 271 -11.98 -21.35 3.98
N PHE A 272 -10.83 -21.85 3.59
CA PHE A 272 -10.31 -21.71 2.23
C PHE A 272 -10.42 -23.00 1.41
N ASP A 273 -11.21 -23.97 1.90
CA ASP A 273 -11.43 -25.28 1.25
C ASP A 273 -11.99 -25.13 -0.17
N LEU A 274 -12.79 -24.08 -0.41
CA LEU A 274 -13.30 -23.75 -1.74
C LEU A 274 -12.16 -23.56 -2.77
N ILE A 275 -11.00 -23.09 -2.37
CA ILE A 275 -9.84 -22.98 -3.26
C ILE A 275 -9.39 -24.38 -3.68
N GLU A 276 -9.22 -25.29 -2.73
CA GLU A 276 -8.84 -26.68 -3.01
C GLU A 276 -9.89 -27.40 -3.87
N GLU A 277 -11.18 -27.27 -3.53
CA GLU A 277 -12.28 -27.84 -4.29
C GLU A 277 -12.30 -27.41 -5.77
N ARG A 278 -11.99 -26.13 -6.03
CA ARG A 278 -12.05 -25.57 -7.38
C ARG A 278 -10.77 -25.71 -8.18
N THR A 279 -9.63 -25.82 -7.51
CA THR A 279 -8.30 -25.80 -8.14
C THR A 279 -7.58 -27.15 -8.06
N GLY A 280 -7.98 -28.05 -7.16
CA GLY A 280 -7.24 -29.25 -6.82
C GLY A 280 -5.94 -29.01 -6.05
N VAL A 281 -5.65 -27.75 -5.68
CA VAL A 281 -4.44 -27.36 -4.95
C VAL A 281 -4.84 -26.85 -3.57
N ARG A 282 -4.38 -27.53 -2.53
CA ARG A 282 -4.63 -27.11 -1.14
C ARG A 282 -3.84 -25.84 -0.83
N PRO A 283 -4.50 -24.74 -0.39
CA PRO A 283 -3.81 -23.52 -0.06
C PRO A 283 -3.06 -23.61 1.27
N THR A 284 -1.88 -22.99 1.33
CA THR A 284 -1.19 -22.70 2.59
C THR A 284 -1.71 -21.36 3.12
N VAL A 285 -2.32 -21.37 4.29
CA VAL A 285 -2.89 -20.16 4.90
C VAL A 285 -1.92 -19.58 5.90
N ILE A 286 -1.47 -18.34 5.64
CA ILE A 286 -0.53 -17.57 6.47
C ILE A 286 -1.35 -16.59 7.31
N ARG A 287 -1.40 -16.85 8.61
CA ARG A 287 -2.07 -16.03 9.62
C ARG A 287 -1.10 -15.59 10.69
N GLY A 288 -1.27 -14.39 11.21
CA GLY A 288 -0.54 -13.94 12.40
C GLY A 288 0.95 -13.68 12.20
N GLY A 289 1.42 -13.57 10.97
CA GLY A 289 2.77 -13.08 10.67
C GLY A 289 2.85 -11.55 10.80
N SER A 290 4.09 -11.01 10.87
CA SER A 290 4.24 -9.56 10.87
C SER A 290 3.73 -8.96 9.55
N PRO A 291 3.22 -7.72 9.55
CA PRO A 291 2.82 -7.05 8.30
C PRO A 291 3.95 -6.98 7.27
N LEU A 292 5.20 -6.95 7.72
CA LEU A 292 6.37 -6.96 6.84
C LEU A 292 6.54 -8.31 6.14
N ASP A 293 6.35 -9.43 6.84
CA ASP A 293 6.43 -10.76 6.24
C ASP A 293 5.32 -10.96 5.20
N ALA A 294 4.12 -10.45 5.48
CA ALA A 294 3.02 -10.42 4.52
C ALA A 294 3.37 -9.61 3.25
N ILE A 295 4.06 -8.47 3.40
CA ILE A 295 4.53 -7.66 2.27
C ILE A 295 5.57 -8.44 1.45
N ILE A 296 6.51 -9.12 2.11
CA ILE A 296 7.57 -9.91 1.46
C ILE A 296 6.95 -11.07 0.65
N GLU A 297 5.99 -11.79 1.23
CA GLU A 297 5.25 -12.85 0.54
C GLU A 297 4.58 -12.33 -0.74
N MET A 298 3.89 -11.20 -0.65
CA MET A 298 3.23 -10.59 -1.80
C MET A 298 4.21 -10.06 -2.85
N ALA A 299 5.33 -9.49 -2.41
CA ALA A 299 6.34 -8.94 -3.31
C ALA A 299 7.09 -10.01 -4.12
N GLN A 300 7.12 -11.25 -3.64
CA GLN A 300 7.81 -12.39 -4.27
C GLN A 300 6.85 -13.35 -5.00
N ALA A 301 5.59 -12.98 -5.17
CA ALA A 301 4.60 -13.79 -5.87
C ALA A 301 4.82 -13.77 -7.39
N ASP A 302 4.67 -14.91 -8.06
CA ASP A 302 4.55 -14.98 -9.52
C ASP A 302 3.20 -14.45 -10.00
N VAL A 303 2.17 -14.68 -9.18
CA VAL A 303 0.82 -14.11 -9.36
C VAL A 303 0.34 -13.56 -8.03
N LEU A 304 0.04 -12.27 -7.98
CA LEU A 304 -0.53 -11.62 -6.81
C LEU A 304 -1.98 -11.19 -7.05
N LEU A 305 -2.89 -11.73 -6.25
CA LEU A 305 -4.28 -11.31 -6.19
C LEU A 305 -4.49 -10.40 -4.97
N MET A 306 -4.77 -9.13 -5.25
CA MET A 306 -4.87 -8.10 -4.22
C MET A 306 -6.27 -8.01 -3.62
N SER A 307 -6.35 -7.75 -2.31
CA SER A 307 -7.56 -7.19 -1.69
C SER A 307 -7.55 -5.65 -1.71
N ARG A 308 -8.62 -5.03 -1.23
CA ARG A 308 -8.73 -3.56 -1.06
C ARG A 308 -7.97 -3.09 0.20
N SER A 309 -6.66 -3.25 0.19
CA SER A 309 -5.78 -2.95 1.32
C SER A 309 -4.50 -2.23 0.87
N SER A 310 -4.10 -1.18 1.59
CA SER A 310 -2.82 -0.51 1.37
C SER A 310 -1.64 -1.47 1.51
N LEU A 311 -1.77 -2.52 2.34
CA LEU A 311 -0.74 -3.55 2.50
C LEU A 311 -0.54 -4.34 1.19
N SER A 312 -1.63 -4.82 0.55
CA SER A 312 -1.51 -5.53 -0.73
C SER A 312 -1.12 -4.61 -1.88
N TYR A 313 -1.52 -3.33 -1.83
CA TYR A 313 -1.07 -2.34 -2.80
C TYR A 313 0.44 -2.13 -2.71
N LEU A 314 0.98 -2.07 -1.49
CA LEU A 314 2.41 -1.99 -1.25
C LEU A 314 3.13 -3.24 -1.75
N GLY A 315 2.64 -4.45 -1.41
CA GLY A 315 3.19 -5.71 -1.94
C GLY A 315 3.24 -5.73 -3.47
N ALA A 316 2.19 -5.22 -4.12
CA ALA A 316 2.13 -5.12 -5.58
C ALA A 316 3.12 -4.11 -6.19
N ILE A 317 3.36 -2.96 -5.52
CA ILE A 317 4.39 -1.99 -5.95
C ILE A 317 5.78 -2.60 -5.87
N LEU A 318 6.02 -3.41 -4.85
CA LEU A 318 7.31 -4.04 -4.56
C LEU A 318 7.53 -5.32 -5.38
N ASN A 319 6.48 -5.84 -6.01
CA ASN A 319 6.56 -7.01 -6.88
C ASN A 319 7.04 -6.60 -8.27
N SER A 320 8.29 -6.91 -8.60
CA SER A 320 8.92 -6.47 -9.85
C SER A 320 8.73 -7.42 -11.04
N GLY A 321 8.24 -8.64 -10.82
CA GLY A 321 8.21 -9.67 -11.86
C GLY A 321 6.90 -10.43 -12.05
N GLY A 322 5.99 -10.37 -11.09
CA GLY A 322 4.77 -11.15 -11.11
C GLY A 322 3.62 -10.50 -11.86
N GLU A 323 2.61 -11.31 -12.18
CA GLU A 323 1.31 -10.82 -12.65
C GLU A 323 0.50 -10.28 -11.47
N ILE A 324 0.01 -9.06 -11.57
CA ILE A 324 -0.74 -8.40 -10.50
C ILE A 324 -2.21 -8.26 -10.90
N TYR A 325 -3.10 -8.76 -10.05
CA TYR A 325 -4.55 -8.64 -10.20
C TYR A 325 -5.11 -7.67 -9.16
N PHE A 326 -5.62 -6.56 -9.68
CA PHE A 326 -6.08 -5.42 -8.90
C PHE A 326 -7.60 -5.47 -8.69
N PRO A 327 -8.10 -5.30 -7.45
CA PRO A 327 -9.52 -5.35 -7.17
C PRO A 327 -10.28 -4.18 -7.79
N LYS A 328 -11.49 -4.42 -8.25
CA LYS A 328 -12.41 -3.36 -8.70
C LYS A 328 -12.81 -2.48 -7.51
N GLU A 329 -13.11 -1.20 -7.80
CA GLU A 329 -13.61 -0.24 -6.79
C GLU A 329 -12.65 0.02 -5.63
N PHE A 330 -11.35 -0.05 -5.87
CA PHE A 330 -10.32 0.29 -4.91
C PHE A 330 -10.01 1.80 -4.96
N TRP A 331 -9.64 2.40 -3.82
CA TRP A 331 -9.31 3.84 -3.76
C TRP A 331 -7.94 4.16 -4.36
N HIS A 332 -7.01 3.21 -4.37
CA HIS A 332 -5.74 3.35 -5.08
C HIS A 332 -5.92 3.22 -6.58
N ARG A 333 -4.97 3.76 -7.33
CA ARG A 333 -4.97 3.63 -8.78
C ARG A 333 -4.26 2.36 -9.23
N LYS A 334 -4.88 1.68 -10.19
CA LYS A 334 -4.29 0.54 -10.88
C LYS A 334 -3.10 1.01 -11.72
N MET A 335 -1.97 0.33 -11.65
CA MET A 335 -0.85 0.54 -12.58
C MET A 335 -1.19 0.00 -13.98
N ASN A 336 -0.56 0.54 -15.01
CA ASN A 336 -0.94 0.22 -16.40
C ASN A 336 -0.80 -1.26 -16.74
N HIS A 337 0.23 -1.93 -16.22
CA HIS A 337 0.51 -3.35 -16.48
C HIS A 337 -0.27 -4.31 -15.56
N TRP A 338 -0.95 -3.82 -14.53
CA TRP A 338 -1.80 -4.66 -13.69
C TRP A 338 -3.12 -4.99 -14.38
N ARG A 339 -3.66 -6.15 -14.10
CA ARG A 339 -4.97 -6.60 -14.59
C ARG A 339 -6.07 -6.33 -13.57
N PHE A 340 -7.32 -6.33 -13.98
CA PHE A 340 -8.44 -6.34 -13.05
C PHE A 340 -8.78 -7.77 -12.65
N LEU A 341 -9.15 -7.90 -11.38
CA LEU A 341 -9.75 -9.09 -10.80
C LEU A 341 -11.12 -9.38 -11.40
#